data_0c3c19c003b82d1bdd8b6b5481e1a07d
#
_entry.id   0c3c19c003b82d1bdd8b6b5481e1a07d
#
_cell.length_a   1.000
_cell.length_b   1.000
_cell.length_c   1.000
_cell.angle_alpha   90.00
_cell.angle_beta   90.00
_cell.angle_gamma   90.00
#
_symmetry.space_group_name_H-M   'P 1'
#
loop_
_entity.id
_entity.type
_entity.pdbx_description
1 polymer ?
#
loop_
_entity_poly.entity_id
_entity_poly.type
_entity_poly.pdbx_seq_one_letter_code
_entity_poly.pdbx_strand_id
1 'polypeptide(L)'
;MADRIERILERVEKPVRYMGKERNTAVIPFTQAEVTFAFCFPDTYEVAMSHLGMKILYSILNDVPGVLCERVCMPWVDMMDALREEHIPLFSLESRTPLKLFDIVGFTLQYEMSYTNVLHMLALGGVPVKAADRGEDDPVVIAGGPCASNPEPLHAFIDAFLIGDGEDVIREITCLLRDCRKESLSREQQLGKLAKIEG
;
A
#
# COMPACT_ATOMS: atom_id res chain seq x y z
N MET A 1 -19.34 6.11 -3.44
CA MET A 1 -18.22 5.35 -4.06
C MET A 1 -18.60 3.89 -4.31
N ALA A 2 -19.13 3.17 -3.34
CA ALA A 2 -19.48 1.75 -3.46
C ALA A 2 -20.34 1.41 -4.70
N ASP A 3 -21.48 2.09 -4.89
CA ASP A 3 -22.38 1.84 -6.03
C ASP A 3 -21.72 2.09 -7.41
N ARG A 4 -20.74 3.00 -7.46
CA ARG A 4 -19.99 3.26 -8.69
C ARG A 4 -18.98 2.15 -8.97
N ILE A 5 -18.34 1.62 -7.93
CA ILE A 5 -17.43 0.48 -8.06
C ILE A 5 -18.22 -0.75 -8.54
N GLU A 6 -19.41 -1.02 -7.98
CA GLU A 6 -20.23 -2.15 -8.44
C GLU A 6 -20.56 -2.05 -9.95
N ARG A 7 -20.91 -0.86 -10.45
CA ARG A 7 -21.13 -0.65 -11.90
C ARG A 7 -19.88 -0.87 -12.74
N ILE A 8 -18.69 -0.52 -12.22
CA ILE A 8 -17.43 -0.82 -12.90
C ILE A 8 -17.20 -2.33 -12.96
N LEU A 9 -17.45 -3.05 -11.86
CA LEU A 9 -17.27 -4.50 -11.80
C LEU A 9 -18.12 -5.25 -12.83
N GLU A 10 -19.28 -4.72 -13.24
CA GLU A 10 -20.11 -5.30 -14.30
C GLU A 10 -19.48 -5.18 -15.70
N ARG A 11 -18.51 -4.26 -15.89
CA ARG A 11 -17.92 -3.94 -17.21
C ARG A 11 -16.51 -4.51 -17.40
N VAL A 12 -15.83 -4.90 -16.31
CA VAL A 12 -14.46 -5.40 -16.39
C VAL A 12 -14.41 -6.90 -16.68
N GLU A 13 -13.36 -7.34 -17.35
CA GLU A 13 -13.19 -8.73 -17.81
C GLU A 13 -13.20 -9.74 -16.64
N LYS A 14 -12.56 -9.38 -15.49
CA LYS A 14 -12.44 -10.28 -14.32
C LYS A 14 -12.76 -9.54 -13.03
N PRO A 15 -14.05 -9.33 -12.70
CA PRO A 15 -14.45 -8.60 -11.49
C PRO A 15 -13.95 -9.24 -10.19
N VAL A 16 -13.73 -10.55 -10.17
CA VAL A 16 -13.21 -11.28 -8.99
C VAL A 16 -11.89 -10.74 -8.46
N ARG A 17 -11.06 -10.13 -9.31
CA ARG A 17 -9.78 -9.49 -8.94
C ARG A 17 -9.97 -8.35 -7.92
N TYR A 18 -11.16 -7.78 -7.82
CA TYR A 18 -11.45 -6.54 -7.10
C TYR A 18 -12.53 -6.69 -6.03
N MET A 19 -12.90 -7.92 -5.71
CA MET A 19 -13.98 -8.22 -4.76
C MET A 19 -13.52 -8.29 -3.30
N GLY A 20 -12.28 -8.70 -3.05
CA GLY A 20 -11.64 -8.69 -1.72
C GLY A 20 -12.33 -9.53 -0.64
N LYS A 21 -13.03 -10.60 -1.01
CA LYS A 21 -13.80 -11.46 -0.08
C LYS A 21 -13.13 -12.81 0.16
N GLU A 22 -11.80 -12.84 0.24
CA GLU A 22 -11.06 -14.05 0.53
C GLU A 22 -11.22 -14.47 2.00
N ARG A 23 -10.99 -15.76 2.26
CA ARG A 23 -10.92 -16.28 3.63
C ARG A 23 -9.75 -15.66 4.38
N ASN A 24 -9.94 -15.41 5.67
CA ASN A 24 -8.92 -14.86 6.58
C ASN A 24 -8.48 -13.43 6.22
N THR A 25 -9.34 -12.63 5.60
CA THR A 25 -9.11 -11.19 5.49
C THR A 25 -9.27 -10.51 6.85
N ALA A 26 -8.52 -9.43 7.06
CA ALA A 26 -8.65 -8.61 8.26
C ALA A 26 -10.08 -8.04 8.38
N VAL A 27 -10.62 -8.02 9.60
CA VAL A 27 -12.03 -7.70 9.85
C VAL A 27 -12.18 -6.46 10.74
N ILE A 28 -11.07 -5.79 11.09
CA ILE A 28 -11.14 -4.55 11.91
C ILE A 28 -11.70 -3.44 11.02
N PRO A 29 -12.75 -2.71 11.43
CA PRO A 29 -13.21 -1.56 10.69
C PRO A 29 -12.10 -0.51 10.52
N PHE A 30 -11.95 0.06 9.33
CA PHE A 30 -10.91 1.04 9.01
C PHE A 30 -10.85 2.19 10.03
N THR A 31 -12.00 2.65 10.49
CA THR A 31 -12.13 3.74 11.48
C THR A 31 -11.73 3.37 12.91
N GLN A 32 -11.50 2.11 13.20
CA GLN A 32 -11.08 1.62 14.52
C GLN A 32 -9.58 1.33 14.60
N ALA A 33 -8.88 1.38 13.48
CA ALA A 33 -7.44 1.20 13.44
C ALA A 33 -6.72 2.44 14.01
N GLU A 34 -5.66 2.21 14.77
CA GLU A 34 -4.75 3.27 15.24
C GLU A 34 -3.79 3.71 14.15
N VAL A 35 -3.43 2.77 13.27
CA VAL A 35 -2.63 3.00 12.05
C VAL A 35 -3.09 2.04 10.95
N THR A 36 -3.12 2.55 9.73
CA THR A 36 -3.56 1.82 8.54
C THR A 36 -2.42 1.63 7.55
N PHE A 37 -2.30 0.42 7.01
CA PHE A 37 -1.25 0.03 6.08
C PHE A 37 -1.87 -0.50 4.77
N ALA A 38 -1.60 0.15 3.65
CA ALA A 38 -1.91 -0.36 2.33
C ALA A 38 -0.73 -1.20 1.82
N PHE A 39 -0.87 -2.52 1.81
CA PHE A 39 0.14 -3.41 1.26
C PHE A 39 -0.03 -3.56 -0.25
N CYS A 40 0.80 -2.86 -0.98
CA CYS A 40 0.74 -2.74 -2.44
C CYS A 40 1.61 -3.79 -3.13
N PHE A 41 1.00 -4.53 -4.04
CA PHE A 41 1.71 -5.42 -4.96
C PHE A 41 1.62 -4.82 -6.38
N PRO A 42 2.75 -4.42 -7.00
CA PRO A 42 2.73 -3.71 -8.27
C PRO A 42 2.58 -4.66 -9.48
N ASP A 43 1.68 -5.63 -9.35
CA ASP A 43 1.26 -6.57 -10.39
C ASP A 43 -0.20 -6.97 -10.16
N THR A 44 -0.76 -7.77 -11.07
CA THR A 44 -2.15 -8.20 -11.03
C THR A 44 -2.48 -9.06 -9.82
N TYR A 45 -3.76 -9.13 -9.49
CA TYR A 45 -4.29 -9.92 -8.37
C TYR A 45 -3.79 -11.38 -8.37
N GLU A 46 -3.75 -12.05 -9.53
CA GLU A 46 -3.33 -13.45 -9.62
C GLU A 46 -1.86 -13.64 -9.22
N VAL A 47 -1.00 -12.72 -9.61
CA VAL A 47 0.42 -12.74 -9.24
C VAL A 47 0.57 -12.44 -7.76
N ALA A 48 -0.08 -11.38 -7.27
CA ALA A 48 -0.07 -10.99 -5.86
C ALA A 48 -0.54 -12.12 -4.94
N MET A 49 -1.66 -12.76 -5.27
CA MET A 49 -2.24 -13.83 -4.45
C MET A 49 -1.45 -15.15 -4.51
N SER A 50 -0.60 -15.34 -5.50
CA SER A 50 0.33 -16.48 -5.54
C SER A 50 1.59 -16.24 -4.69
N HIS A 51 1.89 -15.00 -4.31
CA HIS A 51 3.12 -14.62 -3.62
C HIS A 51 3.02 -14.88 -2.11
N LEU A 52 3.85 -15.83 -1.61
CA LEU A 52 3.81 -16.24 -0.21
C LEU A 52 4.26 -15.12 0.75
N GLY A 53 5.33 -14.38 0.41
CA GLY A 53 5.83 -13.27 1.24
C GLY A 53 4.78 -12.20 1.51
N MET A 54 3.93 -11.87 0.52
CA MET A 54 2.82 -10.94 0.73
C MET A 54 1.85 -11.46 1.79
N LYS A 55 1.51 -12.75 1.76
CA LYS A 55 0.59 -13.36 2.73
C LYS A 55 1.18 -13.39 4.14
N ILE A 56 2.48 -13.67 4.25
CA ILE A 56 3.19 -13.68 5.53
C ILE A 56 3.18 -12.27 6.15
N LEU A 57 3.62 -11.26 5.41
CA LEU A 57 3.68 -9.88 5.92
C LEU A 57 2.29 -9.30 6.20
N TYR A 58 1.30 -9.63 5.38
CA TYR A 58 -0.10 -9.28 5.63
C TYR A 58 -0.62 -9.86 6.96
N SER A 59 -0.32 -11.13 7.24
CA SER A 59 -0.68 -11.77 8.52
C SER A 59 0.04 -11.10 9.69
N ILE A 60 1.36 -10.92 9.56
CA ILE A 60 2.21 -10.28 10.58
C ILE A 60 1.67 -8.90 10.96
N LEU A 61 1.31 -8.07 9.99
CA LEU A 61 0.79 -6.73 10.24
C LEU A 61 -0.58 -6.76 10.93
N ASN A 62 -1.47 -7.64 10.50
CA ASN A 62 -2.81 -7.76 11.10
C ASN A 62 -2.82 -8.46 12.47
N ASP A 63 -1.72 -9.12 12.87
CA ASP A 63 -1.53 -9.66 14.22
C ASP A 63 -1.07 -8.59 15.23
N VAL A 64 -0.68 -7.39 14.77
CA VAL A 64 -0.29 -6.28 15.65
C VAL A 64 -1.54 -5.54 16.13
N PRO A 65 -1.76 -5.41 17.45
CA PRO A 65 -2.91 -4.68 17.98
C PRO A 65 -2.96 -3.23 17.48
N GLY A 66 -4.15 -2.80 17.02
CA GLY A 66 -4.38 -1.45 16.52
C GLY A 66 -3.89 -1.19 15.08
N VAL A 67 -3.29 -2.17 14.43
CA VAL A 67 -2.88 -2.09 13.02
C VAL A 67 -3.94 -2.73 12.14
N LEU A 68 -4.26 -2.07 11.03
CA LEU A 68 -5.05 -2.64 9.94
C LEU A 68 -4.21 -2.61 8.68
N CYS A 69 -3.91 -3.77 8.14
CA CYS A 69 -3.29 -3.93 6.83
C CYS A 69 -4.31 -4.40 5.81
N GLU A 70 -4.44 -3.68 4.71
CA GLU A 70 -5.27 -4.05 3.57
C GLU A 70 -4.43 -4.17 2.30
N ARG A 71 -4.88 -4.99 1.35
CA ARG A 71 -4.12 -5.28 0.13
C ARG A 71 -4.56 -4.38 -1.02
N VAL A 72 -3.59 -3.97 -1.82
CA VAL A 72 -3.82 -3.22 -3.05
C VAL A 72 -3.00 -3.86 -4.18
N CYS A 73 -3.65 -4.34 -5.22
CA CYS A 73 -2.99 -4.88 -6.41
C CYS A 73 -3.05 -3.89 -7.57
N MET A 74 -2.09 -3.98 -8.49
CA MET A 74 -2.17 -3.23 -9.73
C MET A 74 -3.40 -3.67 -10.51
N PRO A 75 -4.33 -2.77 -10.86
CA PRO A 75 -5.50 -3.14 -11.65
C PRO A 75 -5.10 -3.43 -13.11
N TRP A 76 -5.88 -4.28 -13.76
CA TRP A 76 -5.73 -4.50 -15.18
C TRP A 76 -6.20 -3.29 -15.99
N VAL A 77 -5.84 -3.23 -17.27
CA VAL A 77 -6.04 -2.06 -18.14
C VAL A 77 -7.50 -1.59 -18.15
N ASP A 78 -8.45 -2.51 -18.29
CA ASP A 78 -9.88 -2.21 -18.32
C ASP A 78 -10.38 -1.56 -17.01
N MET A 79 -9.89 -2.03 -15.87
CA MET A 79 -10.21 -1.45 -14.58
C MET A 79 -9.53 -0.09 -14.40
N MET A 80 -8.26 0.07 -14.84
CA MET A 80 -7.58 1.37 -14.80
C MET A 80 -8.32 2.43 -15.58
N ASP A 81 -8.77 2.08 -16.79
CA ASP A 81 -9.50 3.00 -17.64
C ASP A 81 -10.85 3.36 -17.03
N ALA A 82 -11.59 2.38 -16.51
CA ALA A 82 -12.84 2.62 -15.81
C ALA A 82 -12.68 3.49 -14.56
N LEU A 83 -11.62 3.30 -13.78
CA LEU A 83 -11.32 4.15 -12.61
C LEU A 83 -11.05 5.60 -13.02
N ARG A 84 -10.30 5.81 -14.12
CA ARG A 84 -10.02 7.15 -14.67
C ARG A 84 -11.28 7.83 -15.19
N GLU A 85 -12.08 7.12 -15.98
CA GLU A 85 -13.35 7.62 -16.51
C GLU A 85 -14.32 8.07 -15.42
N GLU A 86 -14.44 7.26 -14.38
CA GLU A 86 -15.33 7.51 -13.25
C GLU A 86 -14.72 8.42 -12.18
N HIS A 87 -13.47 8.86 -12.34
CA HIS A 87 -12.74 9.64 -11.32
C HIS A 87 -12.76 8.96 -9.92
N ILE A 88 -12.56 7.65 -9.89
CA ILE A 88 -12.45 6.85 -8.68
C ILE A 88 -10.97 6.55 -8.46
N PRO A 89 -10.38 6.91 -7.30
CA PRO A 89 -8.99 6.56 -7.00
C PRO A 89 -8.82 5.05 -6.80
N LEU A 90 -7.61 4.54 -7.02
CA LEU A 90 -7.24 3.18 -6.67
C LEU A 90 -7.51 2.93 -5.17
N PHE A 91 -8.08 1.78 -4.87
CA PHE A 91 -8.57 1.42 -3.55
C PHE A 91 -8.11 0.02 -3.12
N SER A 92 -8.19 -0.25 -1.82
CA SER A 92 -7.89 -1.55 -1.22
C SER A 92 -8.96 -2.61 -1.52
N LEU A 93 -8.56 -3.87 -1.47
CA LEU A 93 -9.45 -5.00 -1.74
C LEU A 93 -10.50 -5.20 -0.64
N GLU A 94 -10.13 -5.01 0.63
CA GLU A 94 -10.97 -5.32 1.77
C GLU A 94 -12.08 -4.29 1.98
N SER A 95 -11.70 -3.06 2.32
CA SER A 95 -12.66 -2.00 2.65
C SER A 95 -13.04 -1.09 1.47
N ARG A 96 -12.32 -1.23 0.34
CA ARG A 96 -12.41 -0.30 -0.80
C ARG A 96 -12.06 1.14 -0.42
N THR A 97 -11.16 1.29 0.54
CA THR A 97 -10.64 2.59 0.94
C THR A 97 -9.63 3.10 -0.08
N PRO A 98 -9.74 4.37 -0.53
CA PRO A 98 -8.76 4.99 -1.41
C PRO A 98 -7.33 4.93 -0.86
N LEU A 99 -6.34 4.65 -1.72
CA LEU A 99 -4.95 4.49 -1.33
C LEU A 99 -4.41 5.71 -0.56
N LYS A 100 -4.80 6.92 -0.96
CA LYS A 100 -4.38 8.16 -0.30
C LYS A 100 -4.83 8.28 1.17
N LEU A 101 -5.84 7.54 1.59
CA LEU A 101 -6.40 7.64 2.95
C LEU A 101 -5.70 6.72 3.96
N PHE A 102 -4.75 5.92 3.53
CA PHE A 102 -3.92 5.12 4.42
C PHE A 102 -2.81 5.96 5.04
N ASP A 103 -2.32 5.55 6.20
CA ASP A 103 -1.19 6.19 6.86
C ASP A 103 0.14 5.76 6.23
N ILE A 104 0.20 4.49 5.81
CA ILE A 104 1.38 3.87 5.21
C ILE A 104 0.99 3.19 3.90
N VAL A 105 1.77 3.41 2.86
CA VAL A 105 1.68 2.71 1.58
C VAL A 105 2.98 1.94 1.37
N GLY A 106 2.94 0.62 1.51
CA GLY A 106 4.11 -0.24 1.41
C GLY A 106 4.11 -1.06 0.13
N PHE A 107 5.15 -0.93 -0.70
CA PHE A 107 5.33 -1.72 -1.92
C PHE A 107 6.28 -2.89 -1.70
N THR A 108 5.96 -4.05 -2.29
CA THR A 108 6.92 -5.16 -2.42
C THR A 108 7.47 -5.20 -3.84
N LEU A 109 8.80 -4.99 -3.97
CA LEU A 109 9.50 -4.90 -5.24
C LEU A 109 10.13 -6.25 -5.59
N GLN A 110 9.46 -7.04 -6.44
CA GLN A 110 9.90 -8.39 -6.78
C GLN A 110 10.80 -8.45 -8.01
N TYR A 111 10.62 -7.53 -8.96
CA TYR A 111 11.44 -7.38 -10.16
C TYR A 111 11.32 -5.97 -10.76
N GLU A 112 12.33 -5.52 -11.46
CA GLU A 112 12.49 -4.12 -11.87
C GLU A 112 11.46 -3.67 -12.91
N MET A 113 10.91 -4.57 -13.72
CA MET A 113 9.88 -4.22 -14.70
C MET A 113 8.57 -3.75 -14.06
N SER A 114 8.38 -4.00 -12.76
CA SER A 114 7.20 -3.52 -12.03
C SER A 114 7.33 -2.06 -11.54
N TYR A 115 8.47 -1.41 -11.71
CA TYR A 115 8.71 -0.05 -11.19
C TYR A 115 7.74 0.99 -11.77
N THR A 116 7.41 0.89 -13.06
CA THR A 116 6.41 1.79 -13.66
C THR A 116 5.02 1.58 -13.07
N ASN A 117 4.69 0.36 -12.64
CA ASN A 117 3.42 0.05 -11.98
C ASN A 117 3.34 0.71 -10.60
N VAL A 118 4.45 0.82 -9.86
CA VAL A 118 4.50 1.57 -8.59
C VAL A 118 4.05 3.01 -8.81
N LEU A 119 4.62 3.68 -9.84
CA LEU A 119 4.26 5.07 -10.17
C LEU A 119 2.80 5.20 -10.61
N HIS A 120 2.31 4.25 -11.40
CA HIS A 120 0.91 4.21 -11.81
C HIS A 120 -0.04 4.00 -10.62
N MET A 121 0.30 3.13 -9.68
CA MET A 121 -0.52 2.90 -8.48
C MET A 121 -0.58 4.14 -7.60
N LEU A 122 0.53 4.84 -7.38
CA LEU A 122 0.57 6.12 -6.66
C LEU A 122 -0.32 7.16 -7.33
N ALA A 123 -0.12 7.39 -8.64
CA ALA A 123 -0.89 8.36 -9.41
C ALA A 123 -2.40 8.03 -9.41
N LEU A 124 -2.77 6.78 -9.67
CA LEU A 124 -4.15 6.33 -9.69
C LEU A 124 -4.80 6.37 -8.30
N GLY A 125 -4.00 6.14 -7.26
CA GLY A 125 -4.42 6.22 -5.85
C GLY A 125 -4.55 7.64 -5.31
N GLY A 126 -4.17 8.66 -6.09
CA GLY A 126 -4.20 10.07 -5.68
C GLY A 126 -3.09 10.45 -4.69
N VAL A 127 -2.03 9.61 -4.59
CA VAL A 127 -0.84 9.90 -3.80
C VAL A 127 0.16 10.66 -4.68
N PRO A 128 0.75 11.78 -4.21
CA PRO A 128 1.77 12.48 -4.99
C PRO A 128 2.92 11.52 -5.36
N VAL A 129 3.23 11.44 -6.67
CA VAL A 129 4.18 10.44 -7.18
C VAL A 129 5.58 10.68 -6.61
N LYS A 130 6.06 11.93 -6.65
CA LYS A 130 7.36 12.25 -6.08
C LYS A 130 7.27 12.39 -4.57
N ALA A 131 8.24 11.82 -3.87
CA ALA A 131 8.36 11.93 -2.41
C ALA A 131 8.42 13.40 -1.95
N ALA A 132 9.13 14.25 -2.69
CA ALA A 132 9.27 15.67 -2.38
C ALA A 132 7.96 16.48 -2.49
N ASP A 133 6.94 15.97 -3.18
CA ASP A 133 5.65 16.65 -3.35
C ASP A 133 4.62 16.24 -2.28
N ARG A 134 4.99 15.31 -1.35
CA ARG A 134 4.10 14.83 -0.29
C ARG A 134 4.13 15.74 0.92
N GLY A 135 2.93 16.11 1.39
CA GLY A 135 2.72 16.91 2.60
C GLY A 135 2.37 16.08 3.83
N GLU A 136 1.94 16.77 4.88
CA GLU A 136 1.60 16.16 6.19
C GLU A 136 0.41 15.17 6.12
N ASP A 137 -0.53 15.41 5.22
CA ASP A 137 -1.73 14.59 5.05
C ASP A 137 -1.54 13.42 4.07
N ASP A 138 -0.39 13.30 3.44
CA ASP A 138 -0.10 12.22 2.51
C ASP A 138 0.53 11.02 3.22
N PRO A 139 0.27 9.78 2.77
CA PRO A 139 0.84 8.58 3.38
C PRO A 139 2.37 8.57 3.31
N VAL A 140 2.98 7.90 4.28
CA VAL A 140 4.40 7.52 4.18
C VAL A 140 4.50 6.35 3.19
N VAL A 141 5.29 6.52 2.14
CA VAL A 141 5.46 5.49 1.09
C VAL A 141 6.78 4.76 1.29
N ILE A 142 6.71 3.47 1.57
CA ILE A 142 7.88 2.62 1.78
C ILE A 142 7.94 1.52 0.72
N ALA A 143 9.13 0.97 0.51
CA ALA A 143 9.31 -0.16 -0.39
C ALA A 143 10.32 -1.16 0.18
N GLY A 144 10.03 -2.45 0.00
CA GLY A 144 10.88 -3.56 0.39
C GLY A 144 10.91 -4.66 -0.68
N GLY A 145 11.57 -5.77 -0.39
CA GLY A 145 11.68 -6.92 -1.29
C GLY A 145 13.01 -6.96 -2.03
N PRO A 146 13.23 -7.98 -2.89
CA PRO A 146 14.53 -8.25 -3.48
C PRO A 146 15.16 -7.07 -4.24
N CYS A 147 14.33 -6.29 -4.96
CA CYS A 147 14.82 -5.15 -5.75
C CYS A 147 15.04 -3.88 -4.91
N ALA A 148 14.66 -3.84 -3.63
CA ALA A 148 14.95 -2.72 -2.73
C ALA A 148 16.46 -2.56 -2.46
N SER A 149 17.26 -3.60 -2.69
CA SER A 149 18.73 -3.53 -2.62
C SER A 149 19.36 -2.57 -3.63
N ASN A 150 18.63 -2.22 -4.70
CA ASN A 150 18.99 -1.15 -5.64
C ASN A 150 17.89 -0.07 -5.65
N PRO A 151 17.88 0.85 -4.67
CA PRO A 151 16.82 1.85 -4.54
C PRO A 151 16.90 2.97 -5.57
N GLU A 152 18.05 3.15 -6.23
CA GLU A 152 18.37 4.31 -7.07
C GLU A 152 17.30 4.63 -8.13
N PRO A 153 16.73 3.67 -8.87
CA PRO A 153 15.70 3.97 -9.87
C PRO A 153 14.40 4.56 -9.29
N LEU A 154 14.11 4.29 -8.00
CA LEU A 154 12.87 4.71 -7.33
C LEU A 154 13.11 5.72 -6.21
N HIS A 155 14.34 6.17 -5.94
CA HIS A 155 14.66 7.03 -4.79
C HIS A 155 13.86 8.34 -4.76
N ALA A 156 13.51 8.89 -5.93
CA ALA A 156 12.73 10.13 -6.01
C ALA A 156 11.22 9.94 -5.69
N PHE A 157 10.75 8.70 -5.57
CA PHE A 157 9.34 8.35 -5.47
C PHE A 157 8.97 7.63 -4.17
N ILE A 158 9.94 7.08 -3.47
CA ILE A 158 9.76 6.30 -2.22
C ILE A 158 10.39 7.09 -1.07
N ASP A 159 9.71 7.15 0.07
CA ASP A 159 10.19 7.88 1.25
C ASP A 159 11.25 7.10 2.02
N ALA A 160 11.13 5.77 2.08
CA ALA A 160 12.10 4.89 2.71
C ALA A 160 12.13 3.50 2.07
N PHE A 161 13.33 2.90 1.99
CA PHE A 161 13.52 1.54 1.51
C PHE A 161 13.90 0.63 2.68
N LEU A 162 13.31 -0.56 2.72
CA LEU A 162 13.59 -1.62 3.66
C LEU A 162 14.48 -2.66 2.95
N ILE A 163 15.71 -2.82 3.41
CA ILE A 163 16.71 -3.71 2.82
C ILE A 163 16.98 -4.86 3.80
N GLY A 164 16.61 -6.08 3.42
CA GLY A 164 16.76 -7.28 4.23
C GLY A 164 15.44 -8.00 4.47
N ASP A 165 15.42 -8.83 5.53
CA ASP A 165 14.23 -9.59 5.91
C ASP A 165 13.15 -8.66 6.49
N GLY A 166 11.94 -8.78 5.96
CA GLY A 166 10.87 -7.81 6.24
C GLY A 166 10.05 -8.10 7.51
N GLU A 167 10.09 -9.31 8.05
CA GLU A 167 9.13 -9.81 9.03
C GLU A 167 9.15 -9.03 10.35
N ASP A 168 10.32 -8.73 10.87
CA ASP A 168 10.48 -7.98 12.12
C ASP A 168 10.45 -6.47 11.87
N VAL A 169 11.18 -6.02 10.85
CA VAL A 169 11.33 -4.59 10.54
C VAL A 169 9.98 -3.94 10.15
N ILE A 170 9.10 -4.64 9.43
CA ILE A 170 7.80 -4.09 9.04
C ILE A 170 6.91 -3.83 10.27
N ARG A 171 7.01 -4.66 11.31
CA ARG A 171 6.33 -4.42 12.61
C ARG A 171 6.89 -3.18 13.28
N GLU A 172 8.22 -3.05 13.34
CA GLU A 172 8.89 -1.93 13.98
C GLU A 172 8.52 -0.61 13.30
N ILE A 173 8.61 -0.55 11.96
CA ILE A 173 8.19 0.60 11.15
C ILE A 173 6.74 0.99 11.44
N THR A 174 5.84 0.00 11.43
CA THR A 174 4.40 0.25 11.61
C THR A 174 4.10 0.73 13.02
N CYS A 175 4.71 0.13 14.03
CA CYS A 175 4.57 0.57 15.42
C CYS A 175 5.15 1.97 15.63
N LEU A 176 6.33 2.26 15.06
CA LEU A 176 6.94 3.58 15.12
C LEU A 176 6.01 4.65 14.53
N LEU A 177 5.47 4.42 13.33
CA LEU A 177 4.59 5.40 12.67
C LEU A 177 3.26 5.56 13.42
N ARG A 178 2.70 4.48 13.99
CA ARG A 178 1.55 4.55 14.89
C ARG A 178 1.81 5.47 16.08
N ASP A 179 2.98 5.31 16.72
CA ASP A 179 3.34 6.09 17.89
C ASP A 179 3.65 7.56 17.51
N CYS A 180 4.31 7.79 16.37
CA CYS A 180 4.49 9.14 15.81
C CYS A 180 3.16 9.85 15.57
N ARG A 181 2.16 9.13 15.07
CA ARG A 181 0.82 9.66 14.84
C ARG A 181 0.13 10.05 16.15
N LYS A 182 0.24 9.21 17.19
CA LYS A 182 -0.29 9.52 18.54
C LYS A 182 0.35 10.78 19.13
N GLU A 183 1.65 10.98 18.85
CA GLU A 183 2.41 12.15 19.25
C GLU A 183 2.19 13.37 18.34
N SER A 184 1.42 13.25 17.26
CA SER A 184 1.18 14.29 16.24
C SER A 184 2.48 14.86 15.65
N LEU A 185 3.46 13.99 15.40
CA LEU A 185 4.74 14.38 14.81
C LEU A 185 4.59 14.76 13.34
N SER A 186 5.36 15.78 12.92
CA SER A 186 5.41 16.18 11.51
C SER A 186 6.00 15.05 10.63
N ARG A 187 5.69 15.09 9.33
CA ARG A 187 6.26 14.15 8.34
C ARG A 187 7.80 14.09 8.42
N GLU A 188 8.47 15.23 8.52
CA GLU A 188 9.92 15.28 8.64
C GLU A 188 10.43 14.52 9.88
N GLN A 189 9.74 14.70 11.02
CA GLN A 189 10.08 13.99 12.25
C GLN A 189 9.84 12.48 12.13
N GLN A 190 8.75 12.08 11.48
CA GLN A 190 8.46 10.67 11.22
C GLN A 190 9.54 10.02 10.36
N LEU A 191 9.90 10.64 9.24
CA LEU A 191 10.96 10.15 8.35
C LEU A 191 12.32 10.15 9.05
N GLY A 192 12.61 11.16 9.88
CA GLY A 192 13.84 11.23 10.68
C GLY A 192 13.94 10.13 11.77
N LYS A 193 12.79 9.63 12.28
CA LYS A 193 12.76 8.46 13.18
C LYS A 193 12.90 7.17 12.37
N LEU A 194 12.24 7.04 11.21
CA LEU A 194 12.36 5.87 10.33
C LEU A 194 13.81 5.61 9.90
N ALA A 195 14.55 6.66 9.57
CA ALA A 195 15.95 6.55 9.15
C ALA A 195 16.90 6.00 10.24
N LYS A 196 16.42 5.75 11.46
CA LYS A 196 17.20 5.16 12.57
C LYS A 196 16.93 3.68 12.80
N ILE A 197 15.93 3.13 12.10
CA ILE A 197 15.66 1.69 12.13
C ILE A 197 16.73 0.99 11.30
N GLU A 198 17.25 -0.12 11.80
CA GLU A 198 18.21 -0.96 11.06
C GLU A 198 17.44 -1.78 10.00
N GLY A 199 17.86 -1.66 8.72
CA GLY A 199 17.24 -2.42 7.63
C GLY A 199 17.09 -1.66 6.33
#